data_0561d2139ab552e85b0b0e848b49cb94
#
_entry.id   0561d2139ab552e85b0b0e848b49cb94
#
_cell.length_a   1.000
_cell.length_b   1.000
_cell.length_c   1.000
_cell.angle_alpha   90.00
_cell.angle_beta   90.00
_cell.angle_gamma   90.00
#
_symmetry.space_group_name_H-M   'P 1'
#
loop_
_entity.id
_entity.type
_entity.pdbx_description
1 polymer ?
#
loop_
_entity_poly.entity_id
_entity_poly.type
_entity_poly.pdbx_seq_one_letter_code
_entity_poly.pdbx_strand_id
1 'polypeptide(L)'
;MGVRYDRAVPIRRTPLLVVAAALVAAAGSGLLTRAPAPGTNPQVGVSDDRRDPRTRYRRSLPPQAMRMFERYPPRPVHPDEILREFYFTRLIYGGQRYMGGASWSVDFPKADRQFMVGLKRLLDQLDAYDYDNALLATDPKLRRYPFLYSVEVGYMMLSPDEREHLRRYLLAGGFWVIDDFWGSWQWANLERELSALLPEYPIVEIPLDHPIFHCFYDVEEILQVPNVGQGRYGGPTWEQDGFTPHVRGIFDDHGRLMVVINWNTDLGDAWEWAEDEWYPVRFSHYAYQMGVNFVVYAMSH
;
A
#
# COMPACT_ATOMS: atom_id res chain seq x y z
N MET A 1 -25.67 -35.00 18.06
CA MET A 1 -24.89 -35.67 16.99
C MET A 1 -23.66 -34.83 16.80
N GLY A 2 -22.53 -35.25 17.38
CA GLY A 2 -21.27 -34.49 17.30
C GLY A 2 -20.46 -34.97 16.12
N VAL A 3 -20.00 -34.02 15.31
CA VAL A 3 -19.00 -34.27 14.24
C VAL A 3 -17.63 -33.97 14.84
N ARG A 4 -16.81 -35.00 15.03
CA ARG A 4 -15.39 -34.87 15.38
C ARG A 4 -14.61 -34.53 14.11
N TYR A 5 -13.91 -33.42 14.13
CA TYR A 5 -12.80 -33.17 13.20
C TYR A 5 -11.50 -33.66 13.83
N ASP A 6 -11.05 -34.79 13.33
CA ASP A 6 -9.73 -35.34 13.64
C ASP A 6 -9.00 -35.50 12.32
N ARG A 7 -7.95 -34.70 12.10
CA ARG A 7 -6.74 -35.04 11.33
C ARG A 7 -5.82 -33.82 11.19
N ALA A 8 -4.82 -33.80 12.06
CA ALA A 8 -3.63 -32.97 11.87
C ALA A 8 -2.83 -33.49 10.67
N VAL A 9 -2.58 -32.62 9.68
CA VAL A 9 -1.65 -32.88 8.57
C VAL A 9 -0.28 -32.38 9.00
N PRO A 10 0.79 -33.19 8.95
CA PRO A 10 2.11 -32.75 9.35
C PRO A 10 2.71 -31.82 8.29
N ILE A 11 3.10 -30.62 8.71
CA ILE A 11 3.83 -29.65 7.91
C ILE A 11 5.24 -30.20 7.66
N ARG A 12 5.53 -30.57 6.42
CA ARG A 12 6.90 -30.87 5.98
C ARG A 12 7.68 -29.57 5.84
N ARG A 13 8.65 -29.37 6.73
CA ARG A 13 9.66 -28.32 6.59
C ARG A 13 10.58 -28.66 5.42
N THR A 14 10.51 -27.90 4.35
CA THR A 14 11.50 -27.97 3.25
C THR A 14 12.66 -27.05 3.62
N PRO A 15 13.91 -27.50 3.55
CA PRO A 15 15.04 -26.63 3.87
C PRO A 15 15.29 -25.61 2.75
N LEU A 16 15.54 -24.36 3.13
CA LEU A 16 16.03 -23.31 2.24
C LEU A 16 17.37 -23.77 1.61
N LEU A 17 17.38 -23.86 0.29
CA LEU A 17 18.60 -24.00 -0.50
C LEU A 17 19.26 -22.63 -0.64
N VAL A 18 20.36 -22.43 0.08
CA VAL A 18 21.28 -21.29 -0.12
C VAL A 18 22.05 -21.56 -1.41
N VAL A 19 21.77 -20.80 -2.47
CA VAL A 19 22.57 -20.78 -3.69
C VAL A 19 23.68 -19.76 -3.52
N ALA A 20 24.88 -20.24 -3.22
CA ALA A 20 26.11 -19.44 -3.26
C ALA A 20 26.55 -19.27 -4.71
N ALA A 21 26.48 -18.05 -5.24
CA ALA A 21 27.06 -17.69 -6.53
C ALA A 21 28.55 -17.40 -6.36
N ALA A 22 29.39 -18.19 -7.02
CA ALA A 22 30.83 -18.03 -7.04
C ALA A 22 31.24 -16.87 -7.96
N LEU A 23 32.03 -15.93 -7.43
CA LEU A 23 32.73 -14.89 -8.17
C LEU A 23 33.90 -15.51 -8.96
N VAL A 24 33.87 -15.38 -10.28
CA VAL A 24 35.05 -15.60 -11.14
C VAL A 24 35.63 -14.22 -11.50
N ALA A 25 36.80 -13.94 -10.95
CA ALA A 25 37.61 -12.79 -11.33
C ALA A 25 38.35 -13.09 -12.64
N ALA A 26 38.13 -12.31 -13.69
CA ALA A 26 38.98 -12.28 -14.87
C ALA A 26 39.66 -10.92 -14.97
N ALA A 27 40.96 -10.91 -14.76
CA ALA A 27 41.82 -9.77 -15.07
C ALA A 27 42.07 -9.69 -16.57
N GLY A 28 41.89 -8.51 -17.16
CA GLY A 28 42.15 -8.26 -18.56
C GLY A 28 42.57 -6.80 -18.78
N SER A 29 43.76 -6.66 -19.25
CA SER A 29 44.64 -5.53 -19.45
C SER A 29 44.10 -4.36 -20.29
N GLY A 30 44.61 -3.17 -20.00
CA GLY A 30 44.31 -1.87 -20.47
C GLY A 30 44.26 -1.59 -21.98
N LEU A 31 43.56 -0.51 -22.26
CA LEU A 31 43.88 0.39 -23.38
C LEU A 31 43.37 1.81 -23.01
N LEU A 32 44.32 2.71 -22.92
CA LEU A 32 44.11 4.17 -22.85
C LEU A 32 43.52 4.65 -24.17
N THR A 33 42.30 5.21 -24.13
CA THR A 33 41.77 6.03 -25.20
C THR A 33 41.26 7.36 -24.66
N ARG A 34 41.85 8.36 -25.23
CA ARG A 34 41.71 9.81 -25.25
C ARG A 34 40.28 10.33 -25.01
N ALA A 35 40.12 11.26 -24.06
CA ALA A 35 38.92 12.03 -23.83
C ALA A 35 38.50 12.85 -25.05
N PRO A 36 37.22 12.90 -25.41
CA PRO A 36 36.69 13.89 -26.33
C PRO A 36 36.39 15.21 -25.62
N ALA A 37 36.51 16.31 -26.36
CA ALA A 37 36.25 17.67 -25.94
C ALA A 37 34.82 17.94 -25.48
N PRO A 38 34.56 19.03 -24.71
CA PRO A 38 33.23 19.39 -24.23
C PRO A 38 32.39 19.93 -25.39
N GLY A 39 31.50 19.12 -25.88
CA GLY A 39 30.53 19.47 -26.91
C GLY A 39 29.11 19.31 -26.39
N THR A 40 28.41 20.44 -26.38
CA THR A 40 26.94 20.60 -26.44
C THR A 40 26.10 19.71 -25.55
N ASN A 41 25.63 20.33 -24.49
CA ASN A 41 24.54 19.92 -23.64
C ASN A 41 23.32 19.44 -24.50
N PRO A 42 22.90 18.15 -24.47
CA PRO A 42 21.67 17.81 -25.12
C PRO A 42 20.55 18.47 -24.29
N GLN A 43 19.77 19.31 -24.93
CA GLN A 43 18.52 19.80 -24.37
C GLN A 43 17.73 18.57 -23.88
N VAL A 44 17.60 18.42 -22.55
CA VAL A 44 16.65 17.53 -21.95
C VAL A 44 15.29 17.97 -22.49
N GLY A 45 14.74 17.17 -23.39
CA GLY A 45 13.43 17.41 -23.93
C GLY A 45 12.48 17.50 -22.75
N VAL A 46 11.84 18.66 -22.59
CA VAL A 46 10.75 18.85 -21.65
C VAL A 46 9.69 17.85 -22.07
N SER A 47 9.64 16.70 -21.40
CA SER A 47 8.57 15.72 -21.58
C SER A 47 7.24 16.47 -21.43
N ASP A 48 6.33 16.26 -22.35
CA ASP A 48 5.02 16.92 -22.36
C ASP A 48 4.26 16.51 -21.08
N ASP A 49 4.50 17.28 -20.01
CA ASP A 49 3.97 17.17 -18.65
C ASP A 49 2.41 17.18 -18.61
N ARG A 50 1.78 17.42 -19.78
CA ARG A 50 0.31 17.47 -19.93
C ARG A 50 -0.33 16.08 -20.00
N ARG A 51 0.45 15.02 -20.22
CA ARG A 51 -0.06 13.65 -20.38
C ARG A 51 0.02 12.81 -19.11
N ASP A 52 0.78 13.23 -18.08
CA ASP A 52 0.82 12.54 -16.80
C ASP A 52 -0.47 12.84 -16.00
N PRO A 53 -1.28 11.82 -15.67
CA PRO A 53 -2.48 11.97 -14.83
C PRO A 53 -2.18 12.67 -13.49
N ARG A 54 -0.97 12.45 -12.94
CA ARG A 54 -0.49 13.06 -11.69
C ARG A 54 -0.32 14.57 -11.82
N THR A 55 0.18 15.05 -12.97
CA THR A 55 0.31 16.47 -13.25
C THR A 55 -1.05 17.15 -13.41
N ARG A 56 -1.99 16.48 -14.07
CA ARG A 56 -3.37 16.95 -14.18
C ARG A 56 -4.04 17.01 -12.80
N TYR A 57 -3.81 16.00 -11.97
CA TYR A 57 -4.28 15.93 -10.60
C TYR A 57 -3.67 17.05 -9.73
N ARG A 58 -2.35 17.26 -9.76
CA ARG A 58 -1.66 18.34 -9.04
C ARG A 58 -2.28 19.72 -9.29
N ARG A 59 -2.72 19.99 -10.53
CA ARG A 59 -3.39 21.26 -10.90
C ARG A 59 -4.79 21.41 -10.30
N SER A 60 -5.42 20.32 -9.88
CA SER A 60 -6.74 20.32 -9.27
C SER A 60 -6.74 20.37 -7.75
N LEU A 61 -5.55 20.31 -7.12
CA LEU A 61 -5.40 20.27 -5.67
C LEU A 61 -5.67 21.64 -5.04
N PRO A 62 -6.32 21.68 -3.86
CA PRO A 62 -6.45 22.90 -3.08
C PRO A 62 -5.05 23.39 -2.61
N PRO A 63 -4.90 24.71 -2.31
CA PRO A 63 -3.62 25.31 -1.93
C PRO A 63 -2.90 24.63 -0.77
N GLN A 64 -3.63 24.01 0.16
CA GLN A 64 -3.06 23.28 1.30
C GLN A 64 -2.38 21.98 0.86
N ALA A 65 -3.02 21.22 -0.02
CA ALA A 65 -2.42 20.03 -0.60
C ALA A 65 -1.22 20.37 -1.51
N MET A 66 -1.25 21.52 -2.20
CA MET A 66 -0.10 22.03 -2.96
C MET A 66 1.12 22.28 -2.07
N ARG A 67 0.94 22.81 -0.85
CA ARG A 67 2.04 23.00 0.12
C ARG A 67 2.68 21.69 0.56
N MET A 68 1.91 20.59 0.61
CA MET A 68 2.46 19.27 0.87
C MET A 68 3.38 18.81 -0.26
N PHE A 69 3.01 19.06 -1.52
CA PHE A 69 3.88 18.77 -2.67
C PHE A 69 5.15 19.63 -2.69
N GLU A 70 5.09 20.86 -2.18
CA GLU A 70 6.27 21.71 -2.03
C GLU A 70 7.21 21.20 -0.94
N ARG A 71 6.66 20.66 0.16
CA ARG A 71 7.44 20.04 1.25
C ARG A 71 8.06 18.70 0.82
N TYR A 72 7.38 17.98 -0.09
CA TYR A 72 7.84 16.70 -0.65
C TYR A 72 7.95 16.85 -2.17
N PRO A 73 9.05 17.39 -2.68
CA PRO A 73 9.20 17.65 -4.10
C PRO A 73 9.06 16.35 -4.92
N PRO A 74 8.50 16.45 -6.15
CA PRO A 74 8.38 15.30 -7.02
C PRO A 74 9.76 14.71 -7.30
N ARG A 75 9.79 13.39 -7.48
CA ARG A 75 11.03 12.65 -7.75
C ARG A 75 11.66 13.09 -9.06
N PRO A 76 13.00 13.02 -9.10
CA PRO A 76 13.76 13.30 -10.33
C PRO A 76 13.65 12.20 -11.38
N VAL A 77 13.26 10.97 -11.01
CA VAL A 77 13.24 9.78 -11.89
C VAL A 77 11.88 9.09 -11.83
N HIS A 78 11.37 8.63 -12.97
CA HIS A 78 10.09 7.90 -13.03
C HIS A 78 10.25 6.50 -12.43
N PRO A 79 9.28 5.97 -11.64
CA PRO A 79 9.38 4.64 -11.02
C PRO A 79 9.66 3.52 -12.04
N ASP A 80 9.16 3.66 -13.25
CA ASP A 80 9.31 2.66 -14.32
C ASP A 80 10.74 2.48 -14.82
N GLU A 81 11.62 3.45 -14.56
CA GLU A 81 13.02 3.43 -14.97
C GLU A 81 13.91 2.72 -13.94
N ILE A 82 13.39 2.45 -12.74
CA ILE A 82 14.10 1.77 -11.67
C ILE A 82 13.40 0.45 -11.39
N LEU A 83 14.12 -0.65 -11.49
CA LEU A 83 13.64 -1.97 -11.08
C LEU A 83 13.93 -2.16 -9.60
N ARG A 84 12.89 -2.40 -8.81
CA ARG A 84 12.95 -2.75 -7.40
C ARG A 84 12.02 -3.93 -7.13
N GLU A 85 12.26 -4.64 -6.05
CA GLU A 85 11.43 -5.77 -5.64
C GLU A 85 10.08 -5.31 -5.12
N PHE A 86 10.06 -4.19 -4.38
CA PHE A 86 8.84 -3.66 -3.76
C PHE A 86 8.62 -2.18 -4.06
N TYR A 87 7.35 -1.84 -4.27
CA TYR A 87 6.84 -0.47 -4.39
C TYR A 87 5.58 -0.35 -3.53
N PHE A 88 5.58 0.57 -2.58
CA PHE A 88 4.33 0.95 -1.94
C PHE A 88 3.49 1.74 -2.94
N THR A 89 2.40 1.17 -3.40
CA THR A 89 1.64 1.72 -4.52
C THR A 89 0.25 2.14 -4.07
N ARG A 90 -0.03 3.43 -4.15
CA ARG A 90 -1.34 4.01 -3.87
C ARG A 90 -2.25 3.85 -5.10
N LEU A 91 -3.46 3.35 -4.89
CA LEU A 91 -4.48 3.29 -5.95
C LEU A 91 -5.15 4.65 -6.12
N ILE A 92 -5.08 5.21 -7.32
CA ILE A 92 -5.85 6.38 -7.73
C ILE A 92 -7.21 5.90 -8.22
N TYR A 93 -8.27 6.24 -7.50
CA TYR A 93 -9.64 5.87 -7.83
C TYR A 93 -10.54 7.11 -7.97
N GLY A 94 -11.64 6.97 -8.70
CA GLY A 94 -12.69 7.97 -8.80
C GLY A 94 -13.64 7.94 -7.60
N GLY A 95 -14.40 9.04 -7.40
CA GLY A 95 -15.41 9.09 -6.33
C GLY A 95 -15.75 10.49 -5.86
N GLN A 96 -16.46 10.57 -4.74
CA GLN A 96 -16.78 11.83 -4.09
C GLN A 96 -15.50 12.44 -3.49
N ARG A 97 -15.50 13.76 -3.36
CA ARG A 97 -14.39 14.48 -2.74
C ARG A 97 -14.54 14.48 -1.22
N TYR A 98 -13.43 14.18 -0.54
CA TYR A 98 -13.31 14.35 0.89
C TYR A 98 -12.63 15.69 1.20
N MET A 99 -13.21 16.51 2.06
CA MET A 99 -12.71 17.83 2.46
C MET A 99 -12.20 18.72 1.30
N GLY A 100 -12.79 18.58 0.10
CA GLY A 100 -12.43 19.36 -1.09
C GLY A 100 -11.27 18.81 -1.93
N GLY A 101 -10.63 17.72 -1.49
CA GLY A 101 -9.61 16.95 -2.21
C GLY A 101 -10.16 15.64 -2.79
N ALA A 102 -9.36 14.91 -3.55
CA ALA A 102 -9.70 13.55 -3.95
C ALA A 102 -9.41 12.60 -2.79
N SER A 103 -10.38 11.75 -2.44
CA SER A 103 -10.33 10.86 -1.27
C SER A 103 -9.10 9.95 -1.28
N TRP A 104 -8.72 9.39 -2.42
CA TRP A 104 -7.54 8.52 -2.54
C TRP A 104 -6.23 9.18 -2.08
N SER A 105 -6.15 10.52 -2.04
CA SER A 105 -4.93 11.28 -1.75
C SER A 105 -4.86 11.83 -0.34
N VAL A 106 -5.73 11.39 0.56
CA VAL A 106 -5.60 11.69 1.98
C VAL A 106 -4.26 11.10 2.46
N ASP A 107 -3.52 11.85 3.28
CA ASP A 107 -2.17 11.54 3.82
C ASP A 107 -1.07 11.36 2.75
N PHE A 108 -1.43 11.37 1.48
CA PHE A 108 -0.46 11.23 0.39
C PHE A 108 0.29 12.55 0.12
N PRO A 109 1.61 12.53 -0.05
CA PRO A 109 2.52 11.36 -0.07
C PRO A 109 3.25 11.12 1.27
N LYS A 110 2.90 11.81 2.36
CA LYS A 110 3.67 11.79 3.60
C LYS A 110 3.57 10.43 4.29
N ALA A 111 2.37 9.86 4.45
CA ALA A 111 2.16 8.54 5.05
C ALA A 111 2.97 7.47 4.30
N ASP A 112 2.85 7.43 2.97
CA ASP A 112 3.54 6.46 2.12
C ASP A 112 5.07 6.51 2.29
N ARG A 113 5.63 7.73 2.31
CA ARG A 113 7.08 7.93 2.48
C ARG A 113 7.56 7.60 3.89
N GLN A 114 6.81 7.98 4.91
CA GLN A 114 7.12 7.65 6.29
C GLN A 114 7.05 6.13 6.52
N PHE A 115 6.00 5.49 5.99
CA PHE A 115 5.93 4.04 6.02
C PHE A 115 7.15 3.39 5.38
N MET A 116 7.57 3.85 4.19
CA MET A 116 8.73 3.31 3.48
C MET A 116 10.05 3.52 4.24
N VAL A 117 10.21 4.65 4.94
CA VAL A 117 11.38 4.88 5.81
C VAL A 117 11.43 3.84 6.94
N GLY A 118 10.30 3.58 7.59
CA GLY A 118 10.20 2.56 8.64
C GLY A 118 10.39 1.14 8.09
N LEU A 119 9.68 0.81 7.01
CA LEU A 119 9.76 -0.51 6.36
C LEU A 119 11.20 -0.90 6.03
N LYS A 120 11.97 -0.01 5.39
CA LYS A 120 13.36 -0.27 5.01
C LYS A 120 14.32 -0.40 6.21
N ARG A 121 13.97 0.15 7.37
CA ARG A 121 14.72 -0.06 8.62
C ARG A 121 14.40 -1.41 9.27
N LEU A 122 13.15 -1.88 9.09
CA LEU A 122 12.68 -3.12 9.68
C LEU A 122 12.95 -4.34 8.79
N LEU A 123 12.94 -4.14 7.46
CA LEU A 123 13.24 -5.14 6.44
C LEU A 123 14.45 -4.66 5.60
N ASP A 124 15.64 -4.70 6.20
CA ASP A 124 16.88 -4.15 5.61
C ASP A 124 17.32 -4.87 4.33
N GLN A 125 16.87 -6.11 4.10
CA GLN A 125 17.14 -6.91 2.90
C GLN A 125 16.16 -6.65 1.76
N LEU A 126 15.06 -5.95 2.01
CA LEU A 126 14.05 -5.67 0.97
C LEU A 126 14.53 -4.55 0.04
N ASP A 127 14.72 -4.85 -1.23
CA ASP A 127 15.03 -3.86 -2.25
C ASP A 127 13.77 -3.07 -2.63
N ALA A 128 13.42 -2.11 -1.77
CA ALA A 128 12.23 -1.31 -1.89
C ALA A 128 12.51 0.07 -2.51
N TYR A 129 11.55 0.58 -3.27
CA TYR A 129 11.61 1.90 -3.86
C TYR A 129 11.44 3.00 -2.80
N ASP A 130 12.28 4.03 -2.83
CA ASP A 130 12.39 5.03 -1.75
C ASP A 130 11.27 6.07 -1.68
N TYR A 131 10.41 6.12 -2.73
CA TYR A 131 9.45 7.21 -2.86
C TYR A 131 8.02 6.69 -3.00
N ASP A 132 7.08 7.64 -3.00
CA ASP A 132 5.68 7.40 -3.31
C ASP A 132 5.50 6.85 -4.73
N ASN A 133 4.55 5.97 -4.92
CA ASN A 133 4.06 5.49 -6.20
C ASN A 133 2.53 5.52 -6.19
N ALA A 134 1.91 6.05 -7.25
CA ALA A 134 0.46 6.10 -7.34
C ALA A 134 0.02 5.85 -8.79
N LEU A 135 -0.96 4.96 -8.97
CA LEU A 135 -1.43 4.53 -10.29
C LEU A 135 -2.95 4.52 -10.35
N LEU A 136 -3.48 4.79 -11.54
CA LEU A 136 -4.88 4.53 -11.86
C LEU A 136 -5.13 3.02 -11.92
N ALA A 137 -6.34 2.58 -11.57
CA ALA A 137 -6.76 1.20 -11.73
C ALA A 137 -6.61 0.71 -13.19
N THR A 138 -6.79 1.62 -14.16
CA THR A 138 -6.69 1.34 -15.59
C THR A 138 -5.29 1.47 -16.17
N ASP A 139 -4.28 1.77 -15.35
CA ASP A 139 -2.90 1.87 -15.83
C ASP A 139 -2.40 0.49 -16.29
N PRO A 140 -1.91 0.34 -17.52
CA PRO A 140 -1.42 -0.95 -18.04
C PRO A 140 -0.24 -1.53 -17.25
N LYS A 141 0.44 -0.68 -16.47
CA LYS A 141 1.57 -1.07 -15.63
C LYS A 141 1.16 -1.57 -14.25
N LEU A 142 -0.13 -1.51 -13.89
CA LEU A 142 -0.64 -1.92 -12.57
C LEU A 142 -0.13 -3.29 -12.13
N ARG A 143 -0.06 -4.25 -13.07
CA ARG A 143 0.41 -5.62 -12.81
C ARG A 143 1.90 -5.75 -12.45
N ARG A 144 2.68 -4.69 -12.60
CA ARG A 144 4.09 -4.66 -12.16
C ARG A 144 4.24 -4.43 -10.65
N TYR A 145 3.16 -4.03 -10.00
CA TYR A 145 3.15 -3.62 -8.61
C TYR A 145 2.19 -4.54 -7.84
N PRO A 146 2.70 -5.60 -7.18
CA PRO A 146 1.86 -6.61 -6.55
C PRO A 146 1.08 -6.11 -5.33
N PHE A 147 1.43 -4.93 -4.79
CA PHE A 147 0.84 -4.33 -3.60
C PHE A 147 0.14 -3.01 -3.93
N LEU A 148 -1.13 -2.90 -3.53
CA LEU A 148 -1.91 -1.67 -3.58
C LEU A 148 -2.38 -1.25 -2.20
N TYR A 149 -2.48 0.06 -2.00
CA TYR A 149 -3.03 0.67 -0.79
C TYR A 149 -4.06 1.75 -1.14
N SER A 150 -5.16 1.80 -0.39
CA SER A 150 -6.22 2.80 -0.55
C SER A 150 -6.75 3.24 0.80
N VAL A 151 -7.08 4.53 0.91
CA VAL A 151 -7.73 5.14 2.07
C VAL A 151 -9.03 5.81 1.64
N GLU A 152 -9.89 6.19 2.60
CA GLU A 152 -11.14 6.93 2.36
C GLU A 152 -12.08 6.29 1.33
N VAL A 153 -12.05 4.96 1.28
CA VAL A 153 -12.83 4.17 0.31
C VAL A 153 -14.34 4.25 0.53
N GLY A 154 -14.77 4.79 1.66
CA GLY A 154 -16.16 5.13 1.89
C GLY A 154 -16.74 6.11 0.85
N TYR A 155 -15.89 6.82 0.12
CA TYR A 155 -16.22 7.76 -0.95
C TYR A 155 -15.87 7.24 -2.34
N MET A 156 -15.36 6.01 -2.45
CA MET A 156 -14.92 5.41 -3.71
C MET A 156 -16.12 5.13 -4.64
N MET A 157 -15.90 5.39 -5.93
CA MET A 157 -16.81 5.02 -7.02
C MET A 157 -15.96 4.53 -8.18
N LEU A 158 -15.97 3.23 -8.43
CA LEU A 158 -15.24 2.63 -9.54
C LEU A 158 -16.11 2.64 -10.80
N SER A 159 -15.56 3.06 -11.91
CA SER A 159 -16.15 2.84 -13.22
C SER A 159 -16.14 1.34 -13.60
N PRO A 160 -16.95 0.90 -14.57
CA PRO A 160 -16.89 -0.49 -15.03
C PRO A 160 -15.51 -0.91 -15.53
N ASP A 161 -14.76 -0.02 -16.17
CA ASP A 161 -13.41 -0.25 -16.66
C ASP A 161 -12.39 -0.41 -15.52
N GLU A 162 -12.45 0.45 -14.50
CA GLU A 162 -11.62 0.33 -13.30
C GLU A 162 -11.90 -0.98 -12.55
N ARG A 163 -13.17 -1.39 -12.41
CA ARG A 163 -13.53 -2.68 -11.80
C ARG A 163 -12.95 -3.85 -12.57
N GLU A 164 -13.06 -3.86 -13.89
CA GLU A 164 -12.52 -4.94 -14.72
C GLU A 164 -11.00 -5.06 -14.59
N HIS A 165 -10.27 -3.94 -14.57
CA HIS A 165 -8.82 -3.93 -14.41
C HIS A 165 -8.39 -4.38 -13.02
N LEU A 166 -9.04 -3.89 -11.95
CA LEU A 166 -8.77 -4.31 -10.57
C LEU A 166 -9.10 -5.79 -10.36
N ARG A 167 -10.23 -6.26 -10.90
CA ARG A 167 -10.58 -7.68 -10.85
C ARG A 167 -9.47 -8.55 -11.46
N ARG A 168 -9.03 -8.22 -12.67
CA ARG A 168 -7.93 -8.94 -13.33
C ARG A 168 -6.62 -8.85 -12.56
N TYR A 169 -6.36 -7.73 -11.93
CA TYR A 169 -5.18 -7.53 -11.09
C TYR A 169 -5.21 -8.46 -9.88
N LEU A 170 -6.30 -8.49 -9.13
CA LEU A 170 -6.45 -9.31 -7.93
C LEU A 170 -6.39 -10.81 -8.24
N LEU A 171 -7.11 -11.25 -9.27
CA LEU A 171 -7.12 -12.65 -9.70
C LEU A 171 -5.77 -13.11 -10.30
N ALA A 172 -4.93 -12.19 -10.74
CA ALA A 172 -3.59 -12.49 -11.26
C ALA A 172 -2.49 -12.48 -10.19
N GLY A 173 -2.83 -12.39 -8.89
CA GLY A 173 -1.88 -12.41 -7.79
C GLY A 173 -1.68 -11.07 -7.09
N GLY A 174 -2.38 -10.01 -7.49
CA GLY A 174 -2.33 -8.73 -6.81
C GLY A 174 -2.89 -8.79 -5.39
N PHE A 175 -2.37 -7.92 -4.53
CA PHE A 175 -2.80 -7.77 -3.14
C PHE A 175 -3.20 -6.31 -2.88
N TRP A 176 -4.34 -6.10 -2.23
CA TRP A 176 -4.89 -4.77 -1.99
C TRP A 176 -5.22 -4.55 -0.52
N VAL A 177 -4.60 -3.57 0.10
CA VAL A 177 -4.88 -3.10 1.46
C VAL A 177 -5.79 -1.88 1.40
N ILE A 178 -6.89 -1.95 2.10
CA ILE A 178 -7.88 -0.89 2.27
C ILE A 178 -7.86 -0.43 3.72
N ASP A 179 -7.82 0.89 3.94
CA ASP A 179 -7.65 1.49 5.25
C ASP A 179 -8.40 2.83 5.34
N ASP A 180 -8.46 3.41 6.51
CA ASP A 180 -9.00 4.73 6.80
C ASP A 180 -10.38 4.98 6.20
N PHE A 181 -11.37 4.26 6.71
CA PHE A 181 -12.78 4.53 6.44
C PHE A 181 -13.64 4.06 7.64
N TRP A 182 -14.78 4.73 7.86
CA TRP A 182 -15.42 4.70 9.15
C TRP A 182 -16.94 4.55 9.08
N GLY A 183 -17.48 3.80 10.04
CA GLY A 183 -18.89 3.70 10.28
C GLY A 183 -19.67 2.91 9.23
N SER A 184 -20.95 2.73 9.50
CA SER A 184 -21.85 1.90 8.70
C SER A 184 -22.12 2.45 7.30
N TRP A 185 -22.13 3.79 7.15
CA TRP A 185 -22.40 4.42 5.86
C TRP A 185 -21.27 4.21 4.86
N GLN A 186 -20.01 4.41 5.31
CA GLN A 186 -18.83 4.19 4.46
C GLN A 186 -18.63 2.71 4.16
N TRP A 187 -18.92 1.85 5.14
CA TRP A 187 -18.94 0.40 4.94
C TRP A 187 -19.90 -0.01 3.81
N ALA A 188 -21.15 0.46 3.86
CA ALA A 188 -22.16 0.11 2.85
C ALA A 188 -21.74 0.54 1.43
N ASN A 189 -20.99 1.65 1.30
CA ASN A 189 -20.43 2.06 0.02
C ASN A 189 -19.35 1.08 -0.46
N LEU A 190 -18.37 0.78 0.39
CA LEU A 190 -17.27 -0.13 0.06
C LEU A 190 -17.80 -1.53 -0.28
N GLU A 191 -18.68 -2.07 0.56
CA GLU A 191 -19.28 -3.39 0.35
C GLU A 191 -19.98 -3.51 -1.00
N ARG A 192 -20.71 -2.46 -1.43
CA ARG A 192 -21.32 -2.41 -2.77
C ARG A 192 -20.27 -2.41 -3.88
N GLU A 193 -19.18 -1.63 -3.75
CA GLU A 193 -18.12 -1.57 -4.75
C GLU A 193 -17.37 -2.90 -4.86
N LEU A 194 -17.05 -3.53 -3.71
CA LEU A 194 -16.36 -4.83 -3.68
C LEU A 194 -17.25 -5.98 -4.16
N SER A 195 -18.52 -5.97 -3.81
CA SER A 195 -19.49 -6.97 -4.32
C SER A 195 -19.69 -6.87 -5.84
N ALA A 196 -19.59 -5.67 -6.40
CA ALA A 196 -19.63 -5.48 -7.85
C ALA A 196 -18.29 -5.86 -8.53
N LEU A 197 -17.17 -5.74 -7.83
CA LEU A 197 -15.83 -6.09 -8.30
C LEU A 197 -15.58 -7.60 -8.28
N LEU A 198 -15.96 -8.26 -7.19
CA LEU A 198 -15.67 -9.67 -6.88
C LEU A 198 -16.94 -10.39 -6.37
N PRO A 199 -17.99 -10.51 -7.21
CA PRO A 199 -19.29 -11.02 -6.78
C PRO A 199 -19.28 -12.47 -6.31
N GLU A 200 -18.28 -13.27 -6.69
CA GLU A 200 -18.16 -14.68 -6.31
C GLU A 200 -17.47 -14.87 -4.95
N TYR A 201 -16.77 -13.84 -4.45
CA TYR A 201 -15.93 -13.94 -3.26
C TYR A 201 -16.51 -13.11 -2.11
N PRO A 202 -16.94 -13.75 -1.02
CA PRO A 202 -17.52 -13.03 0.11
C PRO A 202 -16.45 -12.24 0.88
N ILE A 203 -16.88 -11.13 1.48
CA ILE A 203 -16.10 -10.44 2.50
C ILE A 203 -16.29 -11.19 3.81
N VAL A 204 -15.20 -11.58 4.47
CA VAL A 204 -15.23 -12.31 5.74
C VAL A 204 -14.34 -11.63 6.77
N GLU A 205 -14.66 -11.81 8.05
CA GLU A 205 -13.76 -11.41 9.15
C GLU A 205 -12.53 -12.31 9.14
N ILE A 206 -11.34 -11.73 9.24
CA ILE A 206 -10.09 -12.49 9.30
C ILE A 206 -9.80 -12.85 10.77
N PRO A 207 -9.75 -14.13 11.12
CA PRO A 207 -9.48 -14.54 12.50
C PRO A 207 -8.02 -14.23 12.88
N LEU A 208 -7.79 -13.94 14.17
CA LEU A 208 -6.47 -13.52 14.66
C LEU A 208 -5.36 -14.58 14.48
N ASP A 209 -5.71 -15.84 14.32
CA ASP A 209 -4.75 -16.93 14.03
C ASP A 209 -4.35 -17.03 12.56
N HIS A 210 -4.90 -16.14 11.71
CA HIS A 210 -4.54 -16.11 10.29
C HIS A 210 -3.10 -15.63 10.08
N PRO A 211 -2.32 -16.22 9.13
CA PRO A 211 -0.93 -15.85 8.86
C PRO A 211 -0.65 -14.36 8.65
N ILE A 212 -1.63 -13.57 8.19
CA ILE A 212 -1.48 -12.13 7.98
C ILE A 212 -1.10 -11.38 9.27
N PHE A 213 -1.47 -11.91 10.44
CA PHE A 213 -1.13 -11.33 11.74
C PHE A 213 0.19 -11.86 12.32
N HIS A 214 0.82 -12.87 11.67
CA HIS A 214 1.96 -13.58 12.24
C HIS A 214 3.10 -13.84 11.26
N CYS A 215 3.04 -13.34 10.02
CA CYS A 215 4.04 -13.65 9.01
C CYS A 215 5.40 -12.99 9.26
N PHE A 216 5.45 -11.90 10.04
CA PHE A 216 6.69 -11.25 10.48
C PHE A 216 6.60 -10.81 11.95
N TYR A 217 5.60 -10.01 12.31
CA TYR A 217 5.27 -9.66 13.68
C TYR A 217 4.07 -10.44 14.17
N ASP A 218 4.09 -10.85 15.44
CA ASP A 218 2.92 -11.42 16.10
C ASP A 218 1.99 -10.30 16.58
N VAL A 219 0.82 -10.19 15.96
CA VAL A 219 -0.23 -9.25 16.33
C VAL A 219 -1.36 -10.02 16.99
N GLU A 220 -1.51 -9.84 18.29
CA GLU A 220 -2.43 -10.62 19.13
C GLU A 220 -3.79 -9.94 19.35
N GLU A 221 -3.93 -8.66 18.97
CA GLU A 221 -5.16 -7.89 19.10
C GLU A 221 -5.34 -6.92 17.93
N ILE A 222 -6.60 -6.60 17.59
CA ILE A 222 -6.91 -5.54 16.61
C ILE A 222 -7.10 -4.23 17.36
N LEU A 223 -6.15 -3.30 17.19
CA LEU A 223 -6.18 -2.01 17.82
C LEU A 223 -6.88 -0.98 16.92
N GLN A 224 -7.80 -0.21 17.46
CA GLN A 224 -8.39 0.92 16.78
C GLN A 224 -7.40 2.11 16.80
N VAL A 225 -6.86 2.44 15.64
CA VAL A 225 -5.97 3.58 15.44
C VAL A 225 -6.82 4.79 15.07
N PRO A 226 -6.80 5.89 15.84
CA PRO A 226 -7.58 7.08 15.55
C PRO A 226 -6.89 7.95 14.49
N ASN A 227 -7.66 8.83 13.87
CA ASN A 227 -7.09 9.90 13.06
C ASN A 227 -6.17 10.82 13.89
N VAL A 228 -5.36 11.61 13.22
CA VAL A 228 -4.35 12.50 13.84
C VAL A 228 -4.94 13.47 14.84
N GLY A 229 -6.11 14.06 14.56
CA GLY A 229 -6.76 15.01 15.44
C GLY A 229 -7.14 14.40 16.80
N GLN A 230 -7.73 13.23 16.76
CA GLN A 230 -8.13 12.49 17.96
C GLN A 230 -6.92 11.86 18.67
N GLY A 231 -5.97 11.30 17.94
CA GLY A 231 -4.73 10.77 18.47
C GLY A 231 -3.94 11.85 19.23
N ARG A 232 -3.86 13.05 18.68
CA ARG A 232 -3.15 14.20 19.28
C ARG A 232 -3.76 14.70 20.59
N TYR A 233 -5.08 14.76 20.64
CA TYR A 233 -5.77 15.37 21.78
C TYR A 233 -6.33 14.36 22.79
N GLY A 234 -6.04 13.07 22.62
CA GLY A 234 -6.56 12.01 23.48
C GLY A 234 -8.07 11.87 23.43
N GLY A 235 -8.67 12.15 22.26
CA GLY A 235 -10.08 11.99 21.98
C GLY A 235 -10.50 10.52 21.85
N PRO A 236 -11.76 10.27 21.44
CA PRO A 236 -12.21 8.93 21.13
C PRO A 236 -11.39 8.36 19.95
N THR A 237 -11.22 7.05 19.92
CA THR A 237 -10.49 6.38 18.83
C THR A 237 -11.32 6.15 17.58
N TRP A 238 -12.62 6.39 17.65
CA TRP A 238 -13.58 6.14 16.58
C TRP A 238 -14.09 7.41 15.92
N GLU A 239 -14.55 7.27 14.69
CA GLU A 239 -15.33 8.27 13.96
C GLU A 239 -16.73 7.75 13.66
N GLN A 240 -17.68 8.66 13.45
CA GLN A 240 -19.07 8.36 13.13
C GLN A 240 -19.66 7.33 14.13
N ASP A 241 -20.21 6.22 13.63
CA ASP A 241 -20.69 5.05 14.39
C ASP A 241 -19.70 3.87 14.37
N GLY A 242 -18.42 4.11 14.01
CA GLY A 242 -17.36 3.13 13.87
C GLY A 242 -16.68 2.75 15.18
N PHE A 243 -17.43 2.30 16.18
CA PHE A 243 -16.93 2.08 17.55
C PHE A 243 -15.96 0.89 17.71
N THR A 244 -16.00 -0.06 16.77
CA THR A 244 -15.20 -1.30 16.84
C THR A 244 -14.36 -1.46 15.59
N PRO A 245 -13.03 -1.65 15.71
CA PRO A 245 -12.18 -1.92 14.57
C PRO A 245 -12.37 -3.36 14.09
N HIS A 246 -12.23 -3.56 12.79
CA HIS A 246 -12.31 -4.88 12.16
C HIS A 246 -11.21 -5.03 11.11
N VAL A 247 -10.69 -6.24 10.98
CA VAL A 247 -9.87 -6.63 9.84
C VAL A 247 -10.61 -7.72 9.07
N ARG A 248 -11.07 -7.36 7.89
CA ARG A 248 -11.82 -8.24 6.99
C ARG A 248 -11.02 -8.53 5.74
N GLY A 249 -11.44 -9.52 4.98
CA GLY A 249 -10.74 -9.87 3.76
C GLY A 249 -11.60 -10.56 2.73
N ILE A 250 -11.04 -10.64 1.52
CA ILE A 250 -11.59 -11.43 0.41
C ILE A 250 -10.50 -12.41 -0.01
N PHE A 251 -10.88 -13.68 -0.06
CA PHE A 251 -9.99 -14.79 -0.43
C PHE A 251 -10.36 -15.33 -1.81
N ASP A 252 -9.36 -15.81 -2.56
CA ASP A 252 -9.59 -16.53 -3.80
C ASP A 252 -9.92 -18.02 -3.56
N ASP A 253 -10.17 -18.76 -4.65
CA ASP A 253 -10.54 -20.19 -4.61
C ASP A 253 -9.42 -21.09 -4.04
N HIS A 254 -8.20 -20.57 -3.90
CA HIS A 254 -7.05 -21.28 -3.34
C HIS A 254 -6.78 -20.90 -1.88
N GLY A 255 -7.60 -20.02 -1.30
CA GLY A 255 -7.45 -19.52 0.06
C GLY A 255 -6.39 -18.43 0.20
N ARG A 256 -5.91 -17.84 -0.91
CA ARG A 256 -5.03 -16.67 -0.87
C ARG A 256 -5.84 -15.40 -0.57
N LEU A 257 -5.40 -14.63 0.40
CA LEU A 257 -6.01 -13.34 0.71
C LEU A 257 -5.66 -12.33 -0.38
N MET A 258 -6.67 -11.85 -1.09
CA MET A 258 -6.54 -10.87 -2.18
C MET A 258 -6.71 -9.44 -1.70
N VAL A 259 -7.63 -9.22 -0.77
CA VAL A 259 -7.97 -7.90 -0.24
C VAL A 259 -8.00 -7.95 1.27
N VAL A 260 -7.30 -7.03 1.92
CA VAL A 260 -7.38 -6.76 3.37
C VAL A 260 -8.13 -5.46 3.57
N ILE A 261 -9.07 -5.45 4.50
CA ILE A 261 -9.95 -4.33 4.78
C ILE A 261 -9.83 -3.97 6.27
N ASN A 262 -9.12 -2.89 6.56
CA ASN A 262 -9.02 -2.32 7.90
C ASN A 262 -10.17 -1.31 8.07
N TRP A 263 -11.25 -1.74 8.70
CA TRP A 263 -12.44 -0.92 8.90
C TRP A 263 -12.47 -0.32 10.30
N ASN A 264 -12.85 0.95 10.40
CA ASN A 264 -12.87 1.74 11.64
C ASN A 264 -11.49 1.89 12.27
N THR A 265 -10.49 2.20 11.47
CA THR A 265 -9.11 2.44 11.90
C THR A 265 -8.38 3.25 10.83
N ASP A 266 -7.27 3.90 11.19
CA ASP A 266 -6.47 4.76 10.35
C ASP A 266 -4.97 4.47 10.57
N LEU A 267 -4.46 3.48 9.83
CA LEU A 267 -3.04 3.14 9.86
C LEU A 267 -2.20 4.21 9.15
N GLY A 268 -2.80 4.89 8.16
CA GLY A 268 -2.17 5.93 7.37
C GLY A 268 -1.70 7.08 8.23
N ASP A 269 -2.57 7.64 9.07
CA ASP A 269 -2.22 8.70 10.03
C ASP A 269 -1.15 8.24 11.04
N ALA A 270 -1.21 6.99 11.48
CA ALA A 270 -0.20 6.47 12.40
C ALA A 270 1.20 6.34 11.76
N TRP A 271 1.29 6.16 10.45
CA TRP A 271 2.56 6.25 9.71
C TRP A 271 2.95 7.69 9.45
N GLU A 272 1.98 8.53 9.03
CA GLU A 272 2.22 9.92 8.68
C GLU A 272 2.83 10.72 9.84
N TRP A 273 2.37 10.45 11.05
CA TRP A 273 2.73 11.18 12.26
C TRP A 273 3.63 10.40 13.23
N ALA A 274 4.20 9.28 12.78
CA ALA A 274 5.04 8.41 13.61
C ALA A 274 6.28 9.10 14.20
N GLU A 275 6.78 10.18 13.57
CA GLU A 275 7.95 10.94 14.03
C GLU A 275 7.60 12.08 14.99
N ASP A 276 6.31 12.38 15.16
CA ASP A 276 5.86 13.48 16.01
C ASP A 276 5.76 13.03 17.47
N GLU A 277 6.45 13.72 18.36
CA GLU A 277 6.52 13.40 19.80
C GLU A 277 5.15 13.36 20.48
N TRP A 278 4.17 14.08 19.95
CA TRP A 278 2.81 14.15 20.50
C TRP A 278 1.90 13.03 19.99
N TYR A 279 2.27 12.29 18.91
CA TYR A 279 1.46 11.18 18.43
C TYR A 279 1.72 9.93 19.27
N PRO A 280 0.67 9.23 19.79
CA PRO A 280 0.89 8.11 20.71
C PRO A 280 1.60 6.94 20.03
N VAL A 281 2.80 6.64 20.51
CA VAL A 281 3.70 5.61 19.94
C VAL A 281 3.05 4.23 19.80
N ARG A 282 2.07 3.89 20.65
CA ARG A 282 1.34 2.61 20.59
C ARG A 282 0.62 2.43 19.25
N PHE A 283 0.07 3.51 18.69
CA PHE A 283 -0.63 3.46 17.41
C PHE A 283 0.34 3.31 16.25
N SER A 284 1.42 4.09 16.24
CA SER A 284 2.46 3.96 15.24
C SER A 284 3.10 2.56 15.28
N HIS A 285 3.39 2.05 16.49
CA HIS A 285 3.94 0.70 16.64
C HIS A 285 3.03 -0.36 16.02
N TYR A 286 1.74 -0.37 16.39
CA TYR A 286 0.76 -1.29 15.83
C TYR A 286 0.65 -1.14 14.29
N ALA A 287 0.53 0.09 13.80
CA ALA A 287 0.39 0.36 12.38
C ALA A 287 1.60 -0.14 11.57
N TYR A 288 2.83 0.01 12.10
CA TYR A 288 4.02 -0.55 11.47
C TYR A 288 4.05 -2.08 11.51
N GLN A 289 3.64 -2.71 12.62
CA GLN A 289 3.53 -4.17 12.69
C GLN A 289 2.56 -4.70 11.63
N MET A 290 1.37 -4.12 11.52
CA MET A 290 0.38 -4.49 10.52
C MET A 290 0.88 -4.25 9.10
N GLY A 291 1.43 -3.05 8.83
CA GLY A 291 1.92 -2.69 7.50
C GLY A 291 3.07 -3.58 7.03
N VAL A 292 4.02 -3.93 7.92
CA VAL A 292 5.11 -4.87 7.60
C VAL A 292 4.55 -6.25 7.31
N ASN A 293 3.61 -6.74 8.12
CA ASN A 293 2.95 -8.01 7.88
C ASN A 293 2.24 -8.03 6.51
N PHE A 294 1.53 -6.95 6.15
CA PHE A 294 0.89 -6.86 4.83
C PHE A 294 1.91 -6.94 3.68
N VAL A 295 3.06 -6.27 3.80
CA VAL A 295 4.11 -6.31 2.78
C VAL A 295 4.73 -7.71 2.69
N VAL A 296 5.08 -8.32 3.82
CA VAL A 296 5.67 -9.67 3.86
C VAL A 296 4.68 -10.69 3.30
N TYR A 297 3.40 -10.59 3.67
CA TYR A 297 2.36 -11.46 3.11
C TYR A 297 2.24 -11.31 1.59
N ALA A 298 2.14 -10.08 1.09
CA ALA A 298 2.02 -9.79 -0.34
C ALA A 298 3.22 -10.28 -1.17
N MET A 299 4.43 -10.29 -0.57
CA MET A 299 5.66 -10.71 -1.25
C MET A 299 5.91 -12.22 -1.17
N SER A 300 5.15 -12.97 -0.34
CA SER A 300 5.37 -14.40 -0.09
C SER A 300 4.21 -15.31 -0.50
N HIS A 301 3.06 -14.76 -0.88
CA HIS A 301 1.83 -15.47 -1.27
C HIS A 301 1.30 -14.96 -2.60
#